data_723c8f4e343806c8a06c790fbac63385
#
_entry.id   723c8f4e343806c8a06c790fbac63385
#
_cell.length_a   1.000
_cell.length_b   1.000
_cell.length_c   1.000
_cell.angle_alpha   90.00
_cell.angle_beta   90.00
_cell.angle_gamma   90.00
#
_symmetry.space_group_name_H-M   'P 1'
#
loop_
_entity.id
_entity.type
_entity.pdbx_description
1 polymer ?
#
loop_
_entity_poly.entity_id
_entity_poly.type
_entity_poly.pdbx_seq_one_letter_code
_entity_poly.pdbx_strand_id
1 'polypeptide(L)'
;MHHNLYAHNPAVNKGYVVDDAVELRRLCSQYNVKLAFSGHIHAQNIIGPQETTPTTEVVTSSFCSNDQGYGVVRVHSRHITYVRRNFDITRYLTDQEKENYTLEHFHKYLKDLQLGSISADMMQSELNKYHDDIDLVRAMGKLFGWMNYHFFTGHNHIKASELNKIHSSKAYQVLIKHHPEYRLYLETLYDTSDHSNLQVKIKY
;
A
#
# COMPACT_ATOMS: atom_id res chain seq x y z
N MET A 1 3.46 -12.96 11.58
CA MET A 1 2.48 -12.42 12.56
C MET A 1 1.40 -11.64 11.83
N HIS A 2 0.25 -11.32 12.46
CA HIS A 2 -0.80 -10.56 11.80
C HIS A 2 -0.54 -9.05 11.88
N HIS A 3 -0.40 -8.51 13.11
CA HIS A 3 -0.08 -7.10 13.32
C HIS A 3 1.39 -6.78 13.00
N ASN A 4 1.66 -5.52 12.71
CA ASN A 4 2.95 -5.07 12.23
C ASN A 4 3.97 -4.88 13.37
N LEU A 5 5.25 -5.09 13.08
CA LEU A 5 6.37 -4.79 13.97
C LEU A 5 6.72 -3.29 13.95
N TYR A 6 6.54 -2.64 12.80
CA TYR A 6 6.78 -1.22 12.57
C TYR A 6 5.50 -0.52 12.08
N ALA A 7 5.47 0.79 12.21
CA ALA A 7 4.41 1.62 11.62
C ALA A 7 4.69 1.81 10.12
N HIS A 8 4.01 1.06 9.27
CA HIS A 8 4.14 1.16 7.81
C HIS A 8 3.50 2.44 7.23
N ASN A 9 2.63 3.08 7.98
CA ASN A 9 2.17 4.43 7.72
C ASN A 9 2.03 5.16 9.06
N PRO A 10 2.65 6.34 9.26
CA PRO A 10 2.61 7.06 10.53
C PRO A 10 1.21 7.51 10.96
N ALA A 11 0.32 7.76 9.99
CA ALA A 11 -1.06 8.16 10.28
C ALA A 11 -1.99 6.96 10.59
N VAL A 12 -1.58 5.73 10.20
CA VAL A 12 -2.38 4.52 10.33
C VAL A 12 -1.57 3.47 11.10
N ASN A 13 -1.29 3.75 12.37
CA ASN A 13 -0.48 2.85 13.21
C ASN A 13 -1.27 2.25 14.37
N LYS A 14 -2.21 3.00 14.96
CA LYS A 14 -3.02 2.54 16.09
C LYS A 14 -3.91 1.37 15.65
N GLY A 15 -3.77 0.23 16.35
CA GLY A 15 -4.48 -1.00 16.03
C GLY A 15 -3.83 -1.84 14.91
N TYR A 16 -2.83 -1.30 14.20
CA TYR A 16 -2.10 -2.03 13.16
C TYR A 16 -0.74 -2.55 13.65
N VAL A 17 -0.06 -1.79 14.48
CA VAL A 17 1.19 -2.20 15.13
C VAL A 17 0.85 -3.01 16.39
N VAL A 18 1.62 -4.06 16.65
CA VAL A 18 1.45 -4.87 17.87
C VAL A 18 1.69 -4.00 19.11
N ASP A 19 0.86 -4.17 20.15
CA ASP A 19 0.90 -3.32 21.35
C ASP A 19 2.28 -3.29 22.01
N ASP A 20 2.94 -4.45 22.15
CA ASP A 20 4.28 -4.58 22.71
C ASP A 20 5.40 -4.56 21.64
N ALA A 21 5.25 -3.75 20.60
CA ALA A 21 6.20 -3.68 19.49
C ALA A 21 7.64 -3.38 19.93
N VAL A 22 7.82 -2.57 20.98
CA VAL A 22 9.15 -2.25 21.52
C VAL A 22 9.85 -3.49 22.05
N GLU A 23 9.14 -4.28 22.87
CA GLU A 23 9.68 -5.52 23.43
C GLU A 23 9.88 -6.58 22.34
N LEU A 24 8.96 -6.69 21.39
CA LEU A 24 9.11 -7.61 20.26
C LEU A 24 10.33 -7.26 19.40
N ARG A 25 10.58 -5.98 19.13
CA ARG A 25 11.80 -5.52 18.42
C ARG A 25 13.06 -5.86 19.22
N ARG A 26 13.03 -5.68 20.54
CA ARG A 26 14.15 -6.07 21.43
C ARG A 26 14.46 -7.57 21.32
N LEU A 27 13.43 -8.41 21.34
CA LEU A 27 13.58 -9.86 21.14
C LEU A 27 14.11 -10.20 19.75
N CYS A 28 13.59 -9.55 18.70
CA CYS A 28 14.10 -9.71 17.34
C CYS A 28 15.59 -9.36 17.24
N SER A 29 16.02 -8.31 17.92
CA SER A 29 17.44 -7.93 18.00
C SER A 29 18.26 -8.96 18.78
N GLN A 30 17.78 -9.38 19.95
CA GLN A 30 18.46 -10.37 20.81
C GLN A 30 18.69 -11.68 20.07
N TYR A 31 17.72 -12.15 19.29
CA TYR A 31 17.77 -13.42 18.55
C TYR A 31 18.22 -13.25 17.10
N ASN A 32 18.68 -12.07 16.72
CA ASN A 32 19.17 -11.75 15.38
C ASN A 32 18.18 -12.11 14.25
N VAL A 33 16.90 -11.86 14.47
CA VAL A 33 15.85 -12.10 13.48
C VAL A 33 16.04 -11.14 12.30
N LYS A 34 16.23 -11.68 11.10
CA LYS A 34 16.53 -10.87 9.90
C LYS A 34 15.30 -10.48 9.11
N LEU A 35 14.24 -11.27 9.17
CA LEU A 35 13.04 -11.06 8.35
C LEU A 35 11.80 -11.42 9.15
N ALA A 36 10.83 -10.50 9.14
CA ALA A 36 9.50 -10.69 9.67
C ALA A 36 8.46 -10.48 8.56
N PHE A 37 7.38 -11.23 8.62
CA PHE A 37 6.21 -11.05 7.77
C PHE A 37 5.01 -10.68 8.60
N SER A 38 4.25 -9.70 8.13
CA SER A 38 2.98 -9.30 8.72
C SER A 38 1.95 -8.95 7.65
N GLY A 39 0.75 -8.60 8.08
CA GLY A 39 -0.36 -8.26 7.21
C GLY A 39 -1.17 -7.10 7.80
N HIS A 40 -2.47 -7.31 8.02
CA HIS A 40 -3.43 -6.43 8.68
C HIS A 40 -3.70 -5.09 7.96
N ILE A 41 -2.67 -4.28 7.70
CA ILE A 41 -2.81 -3.00 6.99
C ILE A 41 -3.19 -3.18 5.51
N HIS A 42 -3.07 -4.40 4.98
CA HIS A 42 -3.34 -4.75 3.58
C HIS A 42 -2.51 -3.97 2.54
N ALA A 43 -1.44 -3.29 2.95
CA ALA A 43 -0.53 -2.59 2.05
C ALA A 43 0.68 -3.47 1.71
N GLN A 44 1.24 -3.31 0.53
CA GLN A 44 2.53 -3.89 0.17
C GLN A 44 3.61 -2.88 0.52
N ASN A 45 4.36 -3.14 1.60
CA ASN A 45 5.41 -2.23 2.04
C ASN A 45 6.57 -3.01 2.67
N ILE A 46 7.77 -2.44 2.62
CA ILE A 46 8.98 -3.03 3.21
C ILE A 46 9.66 -1.97 4.07
N ILE A 47 9.87 -2.29 5.34
CA ILE A 47 10.69 -1.49 6.24
C ILE A 47 11.97 -2.25 6.51
N GLY A 48 13.11 -1.67 6.12
CA GLY A 48 14.44 -2.21 6.38
C GLY A 48 14.84 -2.16 7.86
N PRO A 49 16.04 -2.65 8.17
CA PRO A 49 16.59 -2.57 9.52
C PRO A 49 16.57 -1.15 10.05
N GLN A 50 16.20 -1.02 11.32
CA GLN A 50 16.26 0.24 12.07
C GLN A 50 17.50 0.24 12.98
N GLU A 51 17.91 1.40 13.52
CA GLU A 51 19.11 1.53 14.37
C GLU A 51 19.18 0.49 15.51
N THR A 52 18.03 0.18 16.11
CA THR A 52 17.95 -0.72 17.26
C THR A 52 17.50 -2.14 16.92
N THR A 53 17.16 -2.42 15.66
CA THR A 53 16.57 -3.71 15.28
C THR A 53 17.04 -4.14 13.90
N PRO A 54 17.75 -5.29 13.77
CA PRO A 54 18.29 -5.76 12.49
C PRO A 54 17.24 -6.38 11.57
N THR A 55 15.98 -6.36 11.96
CA THR A 55 14.89 -7.04 11.27
C THR A 55 14.33 -6.19 10.13
N THR A 56 14.28 -6.76 8.94
CA THR A 56 13.44 -6.23 7.85
C THR A 56 12.03 -6.77 8.04
N GLU A 57 11.03 -5.90 8.02
CA GLU A 57 9.63 -6.32 7.97
C GLU A 57 9.08 -6.16 6.55
N VAL A 58 8.40 -7.19 6.08
CA VAL A 58 7.60 -7.16 4.85
C VAL A 58 6.14 -7.32 5.24
N VAL A 59 5.35 -6.30 4.98
CA VAL A 59 3.90 -6.39 5.02
C VAL A 59 3.38 -6.66 3.61
N THR A 60 2.41 -7.56 3.50
CA THR A 60 1.87 -7.95 2.19
C THR A 60 0.48 -7.35 1.97
N SER A 61 0.22 -6.94 0.73
CA SER A 61 -1.11 -6.49 0.31
C SER A 61 -2.14 -7.62 0.44
N SER A 62 -3.41 -7.24 0.50
CA SER A 62 -4.49 -8.21 0.42
C SER A 62 -4.49 -8.92 -0.93
N PHE A 63 -4.71 -10.25 -0.93
CA PHE A 63 -4.85 -11.02 -2.17
C PHE A 63 -6.12 -10.63 -2.96
N CYS A 64 -7.06 -9.94 -2.31
CA CYS A 64 -8.23 -9.33 -2.96
C CYS A 64 -7.93 -7.99 -3.65
N SER A 65 -6.68 -7.49 -3.60
CA SER A 65 -6.24 -6.33 -4.39
C SER A 65 -6.12 -6.70 -5.87
N ASN A 66 -6.19 -5.71 -6.74
CA ASN A 66 -6.25 -5.94 -8.19
C ASN A 66 -5.09 -6.76 -8.75
N ASP A 67 -3.92 -6.65 -8.17
CA ASP A 67 -2.71 -7.32 -8.62
C ASP A 67 -2.45 -8.65 -7.91
N GLN A 68 -3.37 -9.08 -7.03
CA GLN A 68 -3.35 -10.37 -6.35
C GLN A 68 -1.93 -10.82 -5.95
N GLY A 69 -1.26 -9.93 -5.19
CA GLY A 69 0.16 -10.09 -4.90
C GLY A 69 0.46 -11.23 -3.92
N TYR A 70 1.55 -11.94 -4.20
CA TYR A 70 2.15 -12.92 -3.28
C TYR A 70 3.66 -12.74 -3.21
N GLY A 71 4.25 -13.11 -2.09
CA GLY A 71 5.69 -13.01 -1.87
C GLY A 71 6.41 -14.31 -2.17
N VAL A 72 7.53 -14.23 -2.88
CA VAL A 72 8.47 -15.34 -3.07
C VAL A 72 9.72 -15.07 -2.26
N VAL A 73 10.00 -15.95 -1.30
CA VAL A 73 11.20 -15.89 -0.46
C VAL A 73 12.18 -16.94 -0.88
N ARG A 74 13.45 -16.58 -1.06
CA ARG A 74 14.54 -17.52 -1.26
C ARG A 74 15.62 -17.30 -0.22
N VAL A 75 15.96 -18.35 0.51
CA VAL A 75 17.02 -18.35 1.52
C VAL A 75 18.29 -18.90 0.87
N HIS A 76 19.35 -18.12 0.90
CA HIS A 76 20.69 -18.47 0.40
C HIS A 76 21.67 -18.55 1.59
N SER A 77 22.87 -19.02 1.36
CA SER A 77 23.89 -19.16 2.41
C SER A 77 24.33 -17.86 3.07
N ARG A 78 24.17 -16.70 2.39
CA ARG A 78 24.63 -15.39 2.88
C ARG A 78 23.57 -14.28 2.80
N HIS A 79 22.38 -14.59 2.32
CA HIS A 79 21.33 -13.60 2.18
C HIS A 79 19.96 -14.25 1.97
N ILE A 80 18.93 -13.48 2.26
CA ILE A 80 17.55 -13.79 1.90
C ILE A 80 17.13 -12.83 0.81
N THR A 81 16.36 -13.28 -0.17
CA THR A 81 15.68 -12.42 -1.12
C THR A 81 14.17 -12.57 -0.94
N TYR A 82 13.49 -11.45 -0.96
CA TYR A 82 12.04 -11.37 -1.11
C TYR A 82 11.73 -10.67 -2.43
N VAL A 83 10.80 -11.22 -3.19
CA VAL A 83 10.26 -10.60 -4.42
C VAL A 83 8.76 -10.81 -4.44
N ARG A 84 8.01 -9.70 -4.56
CA ARG A 84 6.59 -9.74 -4.81
C ARG A 84 6.30 -10.17 -6.25
N ARG A 85 5.30 -11.00 -6.43
CA ARG A 85 4.78 -11.47 -7.71
C ARG A 85 3.28 -11.25 -7.76
N ASN A 86 2.74 -11.16 -8.96
CA ASN A 86 1.31 -11.08 -9.19
C ASN A 86 0.79 -12.44 -9.62
N PHE A 87 -0.35 -12.83 -9.07
CA PHE A 87 -1.09 -13.99 -9.52
C PHE A 87 -2.04 -13.56 -10.66
N ASP A 88 -2.09 -14.34 -11.70
CA ASP A 88 -2.96 -14.11 -12.84
C ASP A 88 -3.98 -15.25 -12.94
N ILE A 89 -5.17 -15.03 -12.38
CA ILE A 89 -6.24 -16.01 -12.35
C ILE A 89 -6.70 -16.39 -13.77
N THR A 90 -6.58 -15.48 -14.74
CA THR A 90 -7.09 -15.72 -16.10
C THR A 90 -6.41 -16.90 -16.79
N ARG A 91 -5.19 -17.25 -16.36
CA ARG A 91 -4.45 -18.43 -16.84
C ARG A 91 -5.05 -19.76 -16.41
N TYR A 92 -5.92 -19.75 -15.43
CA TYR A 92 -6.50 -20.96 -14.82
C TYR A 92 -7.98 -21.09 -15.10
N LEU A 93 -8.59 -20.14 -15.81
CA LEU A 93 -9.99 -20.19 -16.19
C LEU A 93 -10.23 -21.27 -17.24
N THR A 94 -11.29 -22.04 -17.05
CA THR A 94 -11.85 -22.90 -18.09
C THR A 94 -12.46 -22.08 -19.22
N ASP A 95 -12.70 -22.69 -20.39
CA ASP A 95 -13.30 -21.97 -21.50
C ASP A 95 -14.71 -21.46 -21.17
N GLN A 96 -15.47 -22.19 -20.37
CA GLN A 96 -16.78 -21.75 -19.87
C GLN A 96 -16.66 -20.53 -18.94
N GLU A 97 -15.66 -20.49 -18.07
CA GLU A 97 -15.44 -19.35 -17.15
C GLU A 97 -14.98 -18.10 -17.88
N LYS A 98 -14.27 -18.24 -19.01
CA LYS A 98 -13.87 -17.11 -19.86
C LYS A 98 -15.05 -16.41 -20.55
N GLU A 99 -16.20 -17.10 -20.69
CA GLU A 99 -17.43 -16.47 -21.19
C GLU A 99 -17.97 -15.40 -20.21
N ASN A 100 -17.57 -15.46 -18.93
CA ASN A 100 -17.88 -14.43 -17.96
C ASN A 100 -16.89 -13.26 -18.08
N TYR A 101 -17.36 -12.12 -18.59
CA TYR A 101 -16.55 -10.91 -18.79
C TYR A 101 -15.80 -10.47 -17.52
N THR A 102 -16.40 -10.59 -16.34
CA THR A 102 -15.77 -10.21 -15.08
C THR A 102 -14.60 -11.10 -14.74
N LEU A 103 -14.69 -12.40 -14.97
CA LEU A 103 -13.60 -13.34 -14.72
C LEU A 103 -12.47 -13.17 -15.73
N GLU A 104 -12.78 -13.01 -17.02
CA GLU A 104 -11.81 -12.76 -18.07
C GLU A 104 -11.01 -11.47 -17.81
N HIS A 105 -11.66 -10.45 -17.25
CA HIS A 105 -11.06 -9.15 -16.95
C HIS A 105 -10.88 -8.92 -15.45
N PHE A 106 -10.62 -9.96 -14.67
CA PHE A 106 -10.67 -9.93 -13.20
C PHE A 106 -9.74 -8.90 -12.58
N HIS A 107 -8.52 -8.74 -13.08
CA HIS A 107 -7.61 -7.70 -12.58
C HIS A 107 -8.16 -6.29 -12.80
N LYS A 108 -8.77 -6.06 -13.95
CA LYS A 108 -9.43 -4.77 -14.23
C LYS A 108 -10.62 -4.56 -13.28
N TYR A 109 -11.44 -5.58 -13.09
CA TYR A 109 -12.57 -5.53 -12.17
C TYR A 109 -12.13 -5.19 -10.73
N LEU A 110 -11.11 -5.88 -10.21
CA LEU A 110 -10.57 -5.61 -8.87
C LEU A 110 -9.99 -4.19 -8.76
N LYS A 111 -9.28 -3.74 -9.80
CA LYS A 111 -8.75 -2.37 -9.83
C LYS A 111 -9.86 -1.34 -9.84
N ASP A 112 -10.85 -1.50 -10.67
CA ASP A 112 -11.99 -0.59 -10.77
C ASP A 112 -12.80 -0.58 -9.45
N LEU A 113 -12.98 -1.74 -8.83
CA LEU A 113 -13.62 -1.86 -7.52
C LEU A 113 -12.82 -1.11 -6.44
N GLN A 114 -11.52 -1.30 -6.37
CA GLN A 114 -10.67 -0.68 -5.36
C GLN A 114 -10.61 0.86 -5.55
N LEU A 115 -10.41 1.32 -6.78
CA LEU A 115 -10.39 2.76 -7.09
C LEU A 115 -11.77 3.38 -6.94
N GLY A 116 -12.82 2.69 -7.38
CA GLY A 116 -14.20 3.15 -7.35
C GLY A 116 -14.75 3.27 -5.93
N SER A 117 -14.53 2.24 -5.09
CA SER A 117 -14.98 2.21 -3.70
C SER A 117 -14.39 3.37 -2.88
N ILE A 118 -13.05 3.53 -2.91
CA ILE A 118 -12.37 4.62 -2.19
C ILE A 118 -12.81 5.99 -2.72
N SER A 119 -12.92 6.14 -4.05
CA SER A 119 -13.34 7.38 -4.67
C SER A 119 -14.80 7.71 -4.40
N ALA A 120 -15.68 6.69 -4.36
CA ALA A 120 -17.11 6.89 -4.11
C ALA A 120 -17.39 7.41 -2.70
N ASP A 121 -16.74 6.82 -1.68
CA ASP A 121 -16.88 7.25 -0.29
C ASP A 121 -16.43 8.72 -0.12
N MET A 122 -15.28 9.06 -0.71
CA MET A 122 -14.77 10.43 -0.71
C MET A 122 -15.72 11.39 -1.43
N MET A 123 -16.18 11.02 -2.63
CA MET A 123 -17.08 11.86 -3.43
C MET A 123 -18.40 12.11 -2.72
N GLN A 124 -18.98 11.12 -2.07
CA GLN A 124 -20.24 11.30 -1.36
C GLN A 124 -20.11 12.31 -0.22
N SER A 125 -19.00 12.26 0.53
CA SER A 125 -18.69 13.24 1.57
C SER A 125 -18.52 14.65 0.99
N GLU A 126 -17.85 14.77 -0.15
CA GLU A 126 -17.52 16.07 -0.75
C GLU A 126 -18.65 16.68 -1.58
N LEU A 127 -19.49 15.88 -2.24
CA LEU A 127 -20.65 16.37 -3.01
C LEU A 127 -21.54 17.31 -2.19
N ASN A 128 -21.67 17.05 -0.90
CA ASN A 128 -22.44 17.90 0.01
C ASN A 128 -21.83 19.31 0.20
N LYS A 129 -20.52 19.46 -0.06
CA LYS A 129 -19.79 20.74 0.13
C LYS A 129 -19.54 21.48 -1.17
N TYR A 130 -19.36 20.73 -2.27
CA TYR A 130 -18.90 21.27 -3.55
C TYR A 130 -19.79 20.86 -4.72
N HIS A 131 -21.10 20.74 -4.49
CA HIS A 131 -22.07 20.31 -5.53
C HIS A 131 -22.06 21.19 -6.78
N ASP A 132 -21.60 22.44 -6.69
CA ASP A 132 -21.49 23.35 -7.81
C ASP A 132 -20.22 23.12 -8.67
N ASP A 133 -19.23 22.35 -8.16
CA ASP A 133 -17.99 21.99 -8.88
C ASP A 133 -17.79 20.47 -8.90
N ILE A 134 -18.63 19.78 -9.65
CA ILE A 134 -18.63 18.32 -9.79
C ILE A 134 -17.29 17.80 -10.34
N ASP A 135 -16.66 18.57 -11.25
CA ASP A 135 -15.38 18.14 -11.83
C ASP A 135 -14.24 18.20 -10.80
N LEU A 136 -14.26 19.19 -9.91
CA LEU A 136 -13.32 19.25 -8.80
C LEU A 136 -13.55 18.08 -7.81
N VAL A 137 -14.80 17.77 -7.47
CA VAL A 137 -15.15 16.63 -6.61
C VAL A 137 -14.64 15.32 -7.20
N ARG A 138 -14.87 15.12 -8.50
CA ARG A 138 -14.35 13.95 -9.22
C ARG A 138 -12.83 13.90 -9.22
N ALA A 139 -12.17 15.03 -9.40
CA ALA A 139 -10.71 15.11 -9.39
C ALA A 139 -10.13 14.78 -8.00
N MET A 140 -10.75 15.25 -6.92
CA MET A 140 -10.37 14.90 -5.55
C MET A 140 -10.54 13.41 -5.28
N GLY A 141 -11.67 12.81 -5.64
CA GLY A 141 -11.93 11.39 -5.47
C GLY A 141 -10.96 10.52 -6.26
N LYS A 142 -10.70 10.88 -7.53
CA LYS A 142 -9.70 10.17 -8.37
C LYS A 142 -8.30 10.27 -7.78
N LEU A 143 -7.89 11.44 -7.32
CA LEU A 143 -6.58 11.65 -6.72
C LEU A 143 -6.41 10.79 -5.46
N PHE A 144 -7.38 10.85 -4.56
CA PHE A 144 -7.37 10.07 -3.32
C PHE A 144 -7.32 8.57 -3.61
N GLY A 145 -8.19 8.06 -4.49
CA GLY A 145 -8.21 6.66 -4.88
C GLY A 145 -6.90 6.21 -5.52
N TRP A 146 -6.31 7.04 -6.41
CA TRP A 146 -5.05 6.74 -7.08
C TRP A 146 -3.87 6.70 -6.09
N MET A 147 -3.79 7.65 -5.15
CA MET A 147 -2.74 7.66 -4.13
C MET A 147 -2.82 6.41 -3.24
N ASN A 148 -4.01 6.07 -2.77
CA ASN A 148 -4.24 4.85 -1.98
C ASN A 148 -3.89 3.59 -2.75
N TYR A 149 -4.34 3.49 -3.99
CA TYR A 149 -4.07 2.34 -4.85
C TYR A 149 -2.57 2.04 -4.94
N HIS A 150 -1.74 3.06 -5.19
CA HIS A 150 -0.29 2.88 -5.27
C HIS A 150 0.32 2.46 -3.93
N PHE A 151 -0.14 3.02 -2.82
CA PHE A 151 0.30 2.63 -1.49
C PHE A 151 -0.04 1.16 -1.19
N PHE A 152 -1.29 0.76 -1.41
CA PHE A 152 -1.73 -0.61 -1.14
C PHE A 152 -1.06 -1.65 -2.05
N THR A 153 -0.68 -1.28 -3.25
CA THR A 153 -0.01 -2.20 -4.20
C THR A 153 1.52 -2.15 -4.15
N GLY A 154 2.11 -1.26 -3.35
CA GLY A 154 3.57 -1.10 -3.21
C GLY A 154 4.24 -0.34 -4.36
N HIS A 155 3.45 0.31 -5.21
CA HIS A 155 3.93 1.14 -6.33
C HIS A 155 3.99 2.62 -5.97
N ASN A 156 4.14 2.93 -4.69
CA ASN A 156 4.10 4.27 -4.15
C ASN A 156 5.46 4.99 -4.13
N HIS A 157 6.50 4.39 -4.72
CA HIS A 157 7.77 5.07 -4.96
C HIS A 157 7.64 5.98 -6.18
N ILE A 158 7.86 7.29 -6.00
CA ILE A 158 7.77 8.29 -7.07
C ILE A 158 8.89 9.32 -6.97
N LYS A 159 9.17 10.00 -8.08
CA LYS A 159 10.13 11.09 -8.07
C LYS A 159 9.60 12.30 -7.30
N ALA A 160 10.47 13.01 -6.60
CA ALA A 160 10.11 14.24 -5.86
C ALA A 160 9.40 15.27 -6.76
N SER A 161 9.78 15.35 -8.05
CA SER A 161 9.12 16.25 -9.01
C SER A 161 7.66 15.85 -9.31
N GLU A 162 7.34 14.57 -9.27
CA GLU A 162 5.97 14.05 -9.45
C GLU A 162 5.14 14.30 -8.19
N LEU A 163 5.72 14.06 -7.01
CA LEU A 163 5.10 14.40 -5.74
C LEU A 163 4.76 15.88 -5.65
N ASN A 164 5.67 16.76 -6.06
CA ASN A 164 5.42 18.20 -6.09
C ASN A 164 4.27 18.58 -7.04
N LYS A 165 4.11 17.90 -8.19
CA LYS A 165 2.96 18.11 -9.08
C LYS A 165 1.65 17.70 -8.42
N ILE A 166 1.64 16.58 -7.69
CA ILE A 166 0.46 16.15 -6.93
C ILE A 166 0.09 17.22 -5.91
N HIS A 167 1.05 17.62 -5.09
CA HIS A 167 0.84 18.60 -4.02
C HIS A 167 0.42 19.99 -4.54
N SER A 168 0.86 20.39 -5.72
CA SER A 168 0.46 21.67 -6.35
C SER A 168 -0.88 21.58 -7.11
N SER A 169 -1.46 20.40 -7.26
CA SER A 169 -2.75 20.28 -7.96
C SER A 169 -3.90 20.91 -7.17
N LYS A 170 -4.86 21.53 -7.90
CA LYS A 170 -6.06 22.13 -7.28
C LYS A 170 -6.81 21.09 -6.42
N ALA A 171 -6.95 19.88 -6.91
CA ALA A 171 -7.62 18.80 -6.20
C ALA A 171 -6.96 18.49 -4.84
N TYR A 172 -5.62 18.37 -4.80
CA TYR A 172 -4.89 18.13 -3.55
C TYR A 172 -5.03 19.31 -2.59
N GLN A 173 -4.81 20.53 -3.07
CA GLN A 173 -4.86 21.74 -2.24
C GLN A 173 -6.24 21.97 -1.62
N VAL A 174 -7.31 21.73 -2.38
CA VAL A 174 -8.68 21.83 -1.87
C VAL A 174 -8.96 20.71 -0.88
N LEU A 175 -8.55 19.48 -1.19
CA LEU A 175 -8.73 18.32 -0.32
C LEU A 175 -8.11 18.56 1.07
N ILE A 176 -6.84 18.92 1.14
CA ILE A 176 -6.16 19.13 2.44
C ILE A 176 -6.59 20.42 3.17
N LYS A 177 -7.16 21.40 2.44
CA LYS A 177 -7.72 22.62 3.04
C LYS A 177 -9.01 22.33 3.80
N HIS A 178 -9.87 21.52 3.22
CA HIS A 178 -11.20 21.22 3.79
C HIS A 178 -11.20 19.97 4.68
N HIS A 179 -10.20 19.10 4.50
CA HIS A 179 -9.98 17.87 5.26
C HIS A 179 -8.54 17.81 5.78
N PRO A 180 -8.16 18.73 6.69
CA PRO A 180 -6.79 18.78 7.22
C PRO A 180 -6.40 17.49 7.96
N GLU A 181 -7.36 16.71 8.45
CA GLU A 181 -7.17 15.39 9.05
C GLU A 181 -6.55 14.37 8.10
N TYR A 182 -6.77 14.48 6.79
CA TYR A 182 -6.15 13.60 5.80
C TYR A 182 -4.72 14.01 5.42
N ARG A 183 -4.27 15.22 5.79
CA ARG A 183 -2.96 15.72 5.36
C ARG A 183 -1.84 14.75 5.70
N LEU A 184 -1.69 14.38 6.98
CA LEU A 184 -0.62 13.49 7.41
C LEU A 184 -0.67 12.15 6.66
N TYR A 185 -1.87 11.58 6.50
CA TYR A 185 -2.06 10.35 5.76
C TYR A 185 -1.61 10.49 4.31
N LEU A 186 -2.09 11.47 3.58
CA LEU A 186 -1.77 11.68 2.16
C LEU A 186 -0.29 11.99 1.93
N GLU A 187 0.35 12.78 2.81
CA GLU A 187 1.77 13.11 2.72
C GLU A 187 2.67 11.90 2.95
N THR A 188 2.19 10.87 3.65
CA THR A 188 2.94 9.65 3.98
C THR A 188 2.64 8.45 3.09
N LEU A 189 1.74 8.59 2.12
CA LEU A 189 1.42 7.51 1.17
C LEU A 189 2.54 7.26 0.16
N TYR A 190 3.36 8.26 -0.13
CA TYR A 190 4.44 8.18 -1.12
C TYR A 190 5.81 8.20 -0.49
N ASP A 191 6.71 7.48 -1.15
CA ASP A 191 8.11 7.40 -0.81
C ASP A 191 8.96 7.91 -1.98
N THR A 192 9.90 8.80 -1.68
CA THR A 192 10.85 9.37 -2.65
C THR A 192 12.26 8.81 -2.47
N SER A 193 12.47 7.86 -1.56
CA SER A 193 13.75 7.18 -1.36
C SER A 193 14.02 6.13 -2.44
N ASP A 194 15.27 5.67 -2.55
CA ASP A 194 15.69 4.71 -3.58
C ASP A 194 15.41 3.23 -3.21
N HIS A 195 14.46 2.96 -2.30
CA HIS A 195 14.12 1.59 -1.98
C HIS A 195 12.87 1.10 -2.72
N SER A 196 12.70 -0.22 -2.81
CA SER A 196 11.56 -0.84 -3.44
C SER A 196 10.67 -1.52 -2.40
N ASN A 197 9.37 -1.28 -2.46
CA ASN A 197 8.38 -2.02 -1.68
C ASN A 197 8.01 -3.38 -2.28
N LEU A 198 8.58 -3.73 -3.43
CA LEU A 198 8.26 -4.96 -4.15
C LEU A 198 9.36 -6.03 -4.04
N GLN A 199 10.55 -5.64 -3.61
CA GLN A 199 11.68 -6.57 -3.46
C GLN A 199 12.71 -6.07 -2.47
N VAL A 200 13.37 -7.01 -1.79
CA VAL A 200 14.50 -6.70 -0.91
C VAL A 200 15.49 -7.86 -0.87
N LYS A 201 16.77 -7.51 -0.72
CA LYS A 201 17.86 -8.45 -0.44
C LYS A 201 18.44 -8.15 0.94
N ILE A 202 18.33 -9.09 1.84
CA ILE A 202 18.77 -8.99 3.24
C ILE A 202 20.03 -9.83 3.40
N LYS A 203 21.14 -9.19 3.79
CA LYS A 203 22.42 -9.89 4.11
C LYS A 203 22.46 -10.26 5.57
N TYR A 204 23.15 -11.39 5.90
CA TYR A 204 23.41 -11.85 7.27
C TYR A 204 24.74 -12.58 7.40
#